data_52d3dd940fe7bec5b0fc4b6eeeece266
#
_entry.id   52d3dd940fe7bec5b0fc4b6eeeece266
#
_cell.length_a   1.000
_cell.length_b   1.000
_cell.length_c   1.000
_cell.angle_alpha   90.00
_cell.angle_beta   90.00
_cell.angle_gamma   90.00
#
_symmetry.space_group_name_H-M   'P 1'
#
loop_
_entity.id
_entity.type
_entity.pdbx_description
1 polymer ?
#
loop_
_entity_poly.entity_id
_entity_poly.type
_entity_poly.pdbx_seq_one_letter_code
_entity_poly.pdbx_strand_id
1 'polypeptide(L)'
;MLIVYKIRIRNYTWPLVALLLSQFLAVELAAQDTASKRPSVTRKSHVYNRQVRDDPNKQMVELKGLDPSFVYDLRYATTNNFMRRLMYPSSTRVTFLRRPAADSLLQALHELKGKGIGIKIFDAYRPYAVTVKFWELVHDERYVANPTRGSGHNRGTAVDLTLIYLKDNTELNMGTGFDNFTDTAHHSFTGLSPEILENRKLLRSTMEKYGFRAFGTEWWHYYLSNQAQYEVLDLPFRKLK
;
A
#
# COMPACT_ATOMS: atom_id res chain seq x y z
N MET A 1 -41.42 -75.43 -13.29
CA MET A 1 -42.09 -74.45 -12.40
C MET A 1 -41.21 -73.24 -12.27
N LEU A 2 -41.39 -72.27 -13.16
CA LEU A 2 -40.57 -71.02 -13.15
C LEU A 2 -41.37 -69.97 -12.35
N ILE A 3 -40.71 -69.46 -11.28
CA ILE A 3 -41.23 -68.34 -10.47
C ILE A 3 -40.67 -67.06 -11.06
N VAL A 4 -41.53 -66.21 -11.61
CA VAL A 4 -41.20 -64.88 -12.12
C VAL A 4 -41.40 -63.86 -11.00
N TYR A 5 -40.30 -63.27 -10.50
CA TYR A 5 -40.35 -62.14 -9.57
C TYR A 5 -40.66 -60.86 -10.34
N LYS A 6 -41.83 -60.25 -10.07
CA LYS A 6 -42.18 -58.91 -10.57
C LYS A 6 -41.58 -57.87 -9.69
N ILE A 7 -40.49 -57.18 -10.14
CA ILE A 7 -39.92 -56.02 -9.46
C ILE A 7 -40.82 -54.81 -9.73
N ARG A 8 -41.43 -54.29 -8.67
CA ARG A 8 -42.25 -53.07 -8.70
C ARG A 8 -41.30 -51.85 -8.55
N ILE A 9 -41.02 -51.16 -9.66
CA ILE A 9 -40.26 -49.90 -9.61
C ILE A 9 -41.20 -48.83 -9.06
N ARG A 10 -40.85 -48.29 -7.88
CA ARG A 10 -41.54 -47.15 -7.25
C ARG A 10 -41.07 -45.86 -7.96
N ASN A 11 -41.99 -45.16 -8.60
CA ASN A 11 -41.75 -43.84 -9.19
C ASN A 11 -41.33 -42.84 -8.12
N TYR A 12 -40.05 -42.52 -8.02
CA TYR A 12 -39.57 -41.37 -7.26
C TYR A 12 -39.75 -40.14 -8.15
N THR A 13 -40.50 -39.17 -7.62
CA THR A 13 -40.87 -37.94 -8.32
C THR A 13 -39.66 -37.05 -8.56
N TRP A 14 -39.43 -36.68 -9.78
CA TRP A 14 -38.33 -35.84 -10.30
C TRP A 14 -38.15 -34.42 -9.71
N PRO A 15 -39.06 -33.83 -8.89
CA PRO A 15 -38.88 -32.47 -8.39
C PRO A 15 -37.76 -32.32 -7.36
N LEU A 16 -37.37 -33.35 -6.61
CA LEU A 16 -36.29 -33.27 -5.61
C LEU A 16 -34.90 -33.25 -6.23
N VAL A 17 -34.70 -33.91 -7.37
CA VAL A 17 -33.39 -33.92 -8.07
C VAL A 17 -33.14 -32.56 -8.77
N ALA A 18 -34.19 -31.93 -9.32
CA ALA A 18 -34.10 -30.62 -9.95
C ALA A 18 -33.80 -29.52 -8.92
N LEU A 19 -34.31 -29.63 -7.69
CA LEU A 19 -34.05 -28.65 -6.62
C LEU A 19 -32.59 -28.71 -6.12
N LEU A 20 -32.03 -29.93 -6.01
CA LEU A 20 -30.61 -30.09 -5.60
C LEU A 20 -29.65 -29.62 -6.69
N LEU A 21 -29.93 -29.84 -7.97
CA LEU A 21 -29.12 -29.34 -9.07
C LEU A 21 -29.16 -27.81 -9.18
N SER A 22 -30.29 -27.16 -8.89
CA SER A 22 -30.40 -25.70 -8.89
C SER A 22 -29.64 -25.05 -7.74
N GLN A 23 -29.56 -25.72 -6.58
CA GLN A 23 -28.76 -25.21 -5.44
C GLN A 23 -27.27 -25.35 -5.70
N PHE A 24 -26.80 -26.43 -6.35
CA PHE A 24 -25.39 -26.57 -6.74
C PHE A 24 -24.97 -25.54 -7.78
N LEU A 25 -25.77 -25.24 -8.79
CA LEU A 25 -25.51 -24.20 -9.78
C LEU A 25 -25.50 -22.79 -9.15
N ALA A 26 -26.38 -22.51 -8.18
CA ALA A 26 -26.40 -21.24 -7.48
C ALA A 26 -25.16 -21.02 -6.58
N VAL A 27 -24.63 -22.10 -5.98
CA VAL A 27 -23.40 -22.04 -5.17
C VAL A 27 -22.17 -21.84 -6.07
N GLU A 28 -22.10 -22.47 -7.24
CA GLU A 28 -21.01 -22.24 -8.20
C GLU A 28 -21.05 -20.82 -8.80
N LEU A 29 -22.23 -20.27 -9.11
CA LEU A 29 -22.35 -18.87 -9.55
C LEU A 29 -21.95 -17.87 -8.46
N ALA A 30 -22.31 -18.12 -7.19
CA ALA A 30 -21.91 -17.30 -6.06
C ALA A 30 -20.40 -17.40 -5.77
N ALA A 31 -19.78 -18.56 -5.99
CA ALA A 31 -18.35 -18.76 -5.86
C ALA A 31 -17.55 -18.08 -6.98
N GLN A 32 -18.10 -17.94 -8.18
CA GLN A 32 -17.47 -17.23 -9.30
C GLN A 32 -17.52 -15.70 -9.14
N ASP A 33 -18.50 -15.14 -8.44
CA ASP A 33 -18.61 -13.69 -8.20
C ASP A 33 -17.67 -13.19 -7.09
N THR A 34 -17.07 -14.10 -6.31
CA THR A 34 -16.02 -13.79 -5.32
C THR A 34 -14.60 -13.91 -5.86
N ALA A 35 -14.40 -14.20 -7.15
CA ALA A 35 -13.12 -14.09 -7.81
C ALA A 35 -12.69 -12.60 -7.75
N SER A 36 -11.86 -12.27 -6.77
CA SER A 36 -11.35 -10.94 -6.42
C SER A 36 -10.98 -10.16 -7.69
N LYS A 37 -11.87 -9.25 -8.08
CA LYS A 37 -11.71 -8.41 -9.26
C LYS A 37 -10.48 -7.55 -9.03
N ARG A 38 -9.37 -7.82 -9.75
CA ARG A 38 -8.16 -7.00 -9.66
C ARG A 38 -8.52 -5.52 -9.81
N PRO A 39 -7.87 -4.60 -9.12
CA PRO A 39 -8.21 -3.20 -9.19
C PRO A 39 -8.04 -2.68 -10.62
N SER A 40 -8.88 -1.74 -11.03
CA SER A 40 -8.64 -1.01 -12.27
C SER A 40 -7.32 -0.24 -12.16
N VAL A 41 -6.38 -0.51 -13.06
CA VAL A 41 -5.02 0.06 -13.02
C VAL A 41 -4.81 1.03 -14.18
N THR A 42 -4.49 2.27 -13.87
CA THR A 42 -4.15 3.30 -14.86
C THR A 42 -2.70 3.14 -15.32
N ARG A 43 -2.51 2.73 -16.59
CA ARG A 43 -1.20 2.51 -17.23
C ARG A 43 -0.85 3.53 -18.31
N LYS A 44 -1.83 4.33 -18.74
CA LYS A 44 -1.68 5.27 -19.85
C LYS A 44 -1.68 6.72 -19.35
N SER A 45 -0.65 7.50 -19.69
CA SER A 45 -0.52 8.89 -19.24
C SER A 45 -1.71 9.76 -19.65
N HIS A 46 -2.30 9.57 -20.84
CA HIS A 46 -3.45 10.34 -21.25
C HIS A 46 -4.71 10.07 -20.39
N VAL A 47 -4.86 8.83 -19.84
CA VAL A 47 -5.92 8.51 -18.89
C VAL A 47 -5.67 9.23 -17.57
N TYR A 48 -4.45 9.13 -17.03
CA TYR A 48 -4.04 9.86 -15.83
C TYR A 48 -4.23 11.39 -16.01
N ASN A 49 -3.78 11.96 -17.12
CA ASN A 49 -3.94 13.40 -17.38
C ASN A 49 -5.41 13.83 -17.45
N ARG A 50 -6.31 12.96 -17.94
CA ARG A 50 -7.76 13.20 -17.89
C ARG A 50 -8.24 13.21 -16.43
N GLN A 51 -7.87 12.19 -15.63
CA GLN A 51 -8.24 12.12 -14.22
C GLN A 51 -7.81 13.37 -13.45
N VAL A 52 -6.62 13.93 -13.74
CA VAL A 52 -6.11 15.17 -13.12
C VAL A 52 -6.89 16.40 -13.59
N ARG A 53 -7.31 16.47 -14.86
CA ARG A 53 -8.15 17.58 -15.35
C ARG A 53 -9.54 17.56 -14.72
N ASP A 54 -10.09 16.35 -14.52
CA ASP A 54 -11.42 16.17 -13.92
C ASP A 54 -11.40 16.44 -12.40
N ASP A 55 -10.27 16.14 -11.74
CA ASP A 55 -10.03 16.39 -10.31
C ASP A 55 -8.55 16.70 -10.04
N PRO A 56 -8.19 18.00 -9.82
CA PRO A 56 -6.81 18.42 -9.55
C PRO A 56 -6.17 17.74 -8.32
N ASN A 57 -6.96 17.25 -7.35
CA ASN A 57 -6.44 16.49 -6.21
C ASN A 57 -5.79 15.17 -6.61
N LYS A 58 -6.07 14.67 -7.81
CA LYS A 58 -5.44 13.48 -8.37
C LYS A 58 -4.05 13.72 -8.97
N GLN A 59 -3.59 14.97 -9.00
CA GLN A 59 -2.24 15.28 -9.45
C GLN A 59 -1.19 14.61 -8.55
N MET A 60 -0.23 13.93 -9.16
CA MET A 60 0.98 13.45 -8.49
C MET A 60 1.99 14.60 -8.41
N VAL A 61 2.43 14.90 -7.20
CA VAL A 61 3.30 16.04 -6.90
C VAL A 61 4.66 15.52 -6.46
N GLU A 62 5.71 15.99 -7.09
CA GLU A 62 7.09 15.68 -6.70
C GLU A 62 7.43 16.42 -5.39
N LEU A 63 7.90 15.69 -4.38
CA LEU A 63 7.99 16.23 -3.03
C LEU A 63 9.10 17.27 -2.87
N LYS A 64 10.27 17.09 -3.49
CA LYS A 64 11.34 18.12 -3.47
C LYS A 64 10.98 19.38 -4.26
N GLY A 65 10.03 19.27 -5.18
CA GLY A 65 9.48 20.44 -5.86
C GLY A 65 8.61 21.31 -4.95
N LEU A 66 8.08 20.75 -3.85
CA LEU A 66 7.37 21.51 -2.81
C LEU A 66 8.34 22.13 -1.79
N ASP A 67 9.26 21.33 -1.28
CA ASP A 67 10.31 21.79 -0.34
C ASP A 67 11.58 20.96 -0.57
N PRO A 68 12.70 21.60 -0.97
CA PRO A 68 13.96 20.91 -1.25
C PRO A 68 14.61 20.27 -0.01
N SER A 69 14.13 20.58 1.20
CA SER A 69 14.63 19.96 2.44
C SER A 69 14.14 18.54 2.70
N PHE A 70 13.19 18.03 1.89
CA PHE A 70 12.93 16.60 1.88
C PHE A 70 14.18 15.82 1.50
N VAL A 71 14.60 14.86 2.30
CA VAL A 71 15.71 13.97 1.99
C VAL A 71 15.18 12.66 1.41
N TYR A 72 15.83 12.13 0.37
CA TYR A 72 15.45 10.85 -0.24
C TYR A 72 16.51 9.78 -0.01
N ASP A 73 16.09 8.62 0.48
CA ASP A 73 16.82 7.36 0.48
C ASP A 73 15.90 6.31 -0.16
N LEU A 74 15.71 6.43 -1.49
CA LEU A 74 14.74 5.59 -2.24
C LEU A 74 15.25 4.15 -2.30
N ARG A 75 14.91 3.37 -1.26
CA ARG A 75 15.44 2.02 -1.01
C ARG A 75 15.24 1.07 -2.20
N TYR A 76 14.12 1.16 -2.87
CA TYR A 76 13.81 0.29 -4.01
C TYR A 76 14.53 0.67 -5.32
N ALA A 77 15.20 1.83 -5.36
CA ALA A 77 16.16 2.19 -6.42
C ALA A 77 17.58 1.70 -6.15
N THR A 78 17.79 0.95 -5.07
CA THR A 78 19.04 0.30 -4.67
C THR A 78 18.81 -1.18 -4.40
N THR A 79 19.85 -1.95 -4.07
CA THR A 79 19.74 -3.34 -3.60
C THR A 79 19.56 -3.43 -2.07
N ASN A 80 19.62 -2.28 -1.34
CA ASN A 80 19.42 -2.21 0.10
C ASN A 80 17.93 -2.15 0.46
N ASN A 81 17.20 -3.24 0.18
CA ASN A 81 15.80 -3.46 0.47
C ASN A 81 15.54 -4.96 0.70
N PHE A 82 14.34 -5.34 1.17
CA PHE A 82 14.03 -6.74 1.48
C PHE A 82 14.06 -7.66 0.27
N MET A 83 13.85 -7.14 -0.96
CA MET A 83 13.94 -7.90 -2.21
C MET A 83 15.40 -8.20 -2.65
N ARG A 84 16.40 -7.53 -2.04
CA ARG A 84 17.84 -7.61 -2.37
C ARG A 84 18.16 -7.34 -3.84
N ARG A 85 17.31 -6.59 -4.55
CA ARG A 85 17.45 -6.22 -5.96
C ARG A 85 16.79 -4.89 -6.28
N LEU A 86 17.13 -4.33 -7.43
CA LEU A 86 16.51 -3.11 -7.93
C LEU A 86 15.04 -3.40 -8.29
N MET A 87 14.13 -2.65 -7.68
CA MET A 87 12.71 -2.66 -7.98
C MET A 87 12.29 -1.44 -8.81
N TYR A 88 13.05 -0.34 -8.69
CA TYR A 88 12.99 0.84 -9.52
C TYR A 88 14.26 0.95 -10.36
N PRO A 89 14.27 1.73 -11.47
CA PRO A 89 15.51 2.07 -12.16
C PRO A 89 16.51 2.68 -11.17
N SER A 90 17.79 2.27 -11.21
CA SER A 90 18.84 2.77 -10.32
C SER A 90 19.07 4.29 -10.45
N SER A 91 18.59 4.91 -11.53
CA SER A 91 18.62 6.34 -11.77
C SER A 91 17.46 7.11 -11.16
N THR A 92 16.51 6.45 -10.45
CA THR A 92 15.38 7.11 -9.81
C THR A 92 15.86 8.05 -8.70
N ARG A 93 15.50 9.34 -8.82
CA ARG A 93 15.90 10.42 -7.89
C ARG A 93 14.71 11.28 -7.47
N VAL A 94 13.48 10.83 -7.80
CA VAL A 94 12.24 11.55 -7.55
C VAL A 94 11.20 10.59 -7.01
N THR A 95 10.32 11.09 -6.15
CA THR A 95 9.12 10.38 -5.73
C THR A 95 7.95 11.34 -5.60
N PHE A 96 6.74 10.82 -5.59
CA PHE A 96 5.52 11.58 -5.73
C PHE A 96 4.47 11.13 -4.71
N LEU A 97 3.59 12.06 -4.35
CA LEU A 97 2.30 11.77 -3.70
C LEU A 97 1.17 12.49 -4.43
N ARG A 98 -0.07 12.06 -4.25
CA ARG A 98 -1.25 12.83 -4.64
C ARG A 98 -1.25 14.18 -3.94
N ARG A 99 -1.77 15.22 -4.59
CA ARG A 99 -1.77 16.60 -4.08
C ARG A 99 -2.15 16.69 -2.60
N PRO A 100 -3.28 16.14 -2.09
CA PRO A 100 -3.63 16.27 -0.69
C PRO A 100 -2.64 15.57 0.26
N ALA A 101 -2.07 14.42 -0.15
CA ALA A 101 -1.07 13.73 0.66
C ALA A 101 0.26 14.51 0.70
N ALA A 102 0.66 15.10 -0.44
CA ALA A 102 1.86 15.91 -0.54
C ALA A 102 1.73 17.20 0.29
N ASP A 103 0.58 17.87 0.25
CA ASP A 103 0.32 19.09 1.02
C ASP A 103 0.27 18.79 2.54
N SER A 104 -0.35 17.68 2.96
CA SER A 104 -0.32 17.20 4.34
C SER A 104 1.09 16.89 4.83
N LEU A 105 1.90 16.21 4.00
CA LEU A 105 3.28 15.89 4.35
C LEU A 105 4.17 17.15 4.44
N LEU A 106 3.92 18.14 3.59
CA LEU A 106 4.59 19.44 3.65
C LEU A 106 4.31 20.16 4.97
N GLN A 107 3.07 20.14 5.44
CA GLN A 107 2.70 20.74 6.74
C GLN A 107 3.39 20.00 7.90
N ALA A 108 3.46 18.66 7.87
CA ALA A 108 4.20 17.87 8.84
C ALA A 108 5.68 18.23 8.85
N LEU A 109 6.31 18.37 7.68
CA LEU A 109 7.71 18.82 7.56
C LEU A 109 7.91 20.21 8.16
N HIS A 110 7.04 21.18 7.88
CA HIS A 110 7.16 22.55 8.40
C HIS A 110 7.08 22.58 9.94
N GLU A 111 6.19 21.81 10.56
CA GLU A 111 6.17 21.70 12.02
C GLU A 111 7.46 21.09 12.58
N LEU A 112 7.96 20.02 11.97
CA LEU A 112 9.19 19.36 12.40
C LEU A 112 10.41 20.25 12.23
N LYS A 113 10.47 21.05 11.16
CA LYS A 113 11.57 22.02 10.93
C LYS A 113 11.69 23.02 12.08
N GLY A 114 10.58 23.45 12.68
CA GLY A 114 10.59 24.30 13.88
C GLY A 114 11.27 23.66 15.10
N LYS A 115 11.47 22.34 15.08
CA LYS A 115 12.17 21.56 16.14
C LYS A 115 13.57 21.12 15.70
N GLY A 116 14.08 21.58 14.56
CA GLY A 116 15.36 21.15 14.00
C GLY A 116 15.31 19.74 13.38
N ILE A 117 14.11 19.21 13.11
CA ILE A 117 13.89 17.86 12.58
C ILE A 117 13.43 17.95 11.12
N GLY A 118 13.91 17.06 10.30
CA GLY A 118 13.51 16.87 8.90
C GLY A 118 12.88 15.52 8.63
N ILE A 119 12.48 15.30 7.38
CA ILE A 119 11.89 14.05 6.91
C ILE A 119 12.80 13.44 5.85
N LYS A 120 13.11 12.14 6.01
CA LYS A 120 13.76 11.29 5.01
C LYS A 120 12.78 10.26 4.50
N ILE A 121 12.61 10.17 3.18
CA ILE A 121 11.64 9.31 2.51
C ILE A 121 12.34 8.08 1.94
N PHE A 122 11.83 6.89 2.30
CA PHE A 122 12.28 5.60 1.80
C PHE A 122 11.49 5.18 0.56
N ASP A 123 10.15 5.39 0.57
CA ASP A 123 9.25 5.14 -0.55
C ASP A 123 8.00 6.02 -0.45
N ALA A 124 7.41 6.37 -1.60
CA ALA A 124 6.12 7.04 -1.66
C ALA A 124 5.29 6.44 -2.81
N TYR A 125 5.27 7.06 -3.99
CA TYR A 125 4.63 6.40 -5.12
C TYR A 125 5.39 5.14 -5.54
N ARG A 126 4.65 4.04 -5.66
CA ARG A 126 5.14 2.74 -6.12
C ARG A 126 4.29 2.28 -7.32
N PRO A 127 4.86 2.07 -8.53
CA PRO A 127 4.12 1.48 -9.64
C PRO A 127 3.49 0.14 -9.23
N TYR A 128 2.26 -0.12 -9.66
CA TYR A 128 1.53 -1.33 -9.29
C TYR A 128 2.27 -2.64 -9.61
N ALA A 129 2.96 -2.69 -10.77
CA ALA A 129 3.77 -3.85 -11.15
C ALA A 129 4.85 -4.21 -10.10
N VAL A 130 5.32 -3.24 -9.31
CA VAL A 130 6.29 -3.48 -8.22
C VAL A 130 5.60 -4.15 -7.02
N THR A 131 4.39 -3.73 -6.65
CA THR A 131 3.61 -4.39 -5.60
C THR A 131 3.30 -5.84 -5.96
N VAL A 132 3.02 -6.14 -7.24
CA VAL A 132 2.85 -7.53 -7.71
C VAL A 132 4.12 -8.34 -7.44
N LYS A 133 5.30 -7.81 -7.78
CA LYS A 133 6.58 -8.50 -7.54
C LYS A 133 6.89 -8.70 -6.05
N PHE A 134 6.50 -7.75 -5.19
CA PHE A 134 6.65 -7.91 -3.74
C PHE A 134 5.78 -9.05 -3.23
N TRP A 135 4.54 -9.13 -3.70
CA TRP A 135 3.62 -10.20 -3.34
C TRP A 135 4.07 -11.58 -3.81
N GLU A 136 4.76 -11.68 -4.95
CA GLU A 136 5.33 -12.95 -5.44
C GLU A 136 6.39 -13.54 -4.47
N LEU A 137 7.04 -12.70 -3.67
CA LEU A 137 8.01 -13.13 -2.65
C LEU A 137 7.38 -13.29 -1.27
N VAL A 138 6.52 -12.33 -0.87
CA VAL A 138 5.94 -12.25 0.49
C VAL A 138 4.43 -12.27 0.37
N HIS A 139 3.81 -13.42 0.62
CA HIS A 139 2.35 -13.62 0.61
C HIS A 139 1.73 -13.33 1.99
N ASP A 140 2.11 -12.21 2.61
CA ASP A 140 1.64 -11.82 3.94
C ASP A 140 1.17 -10.35 3.94
N GLU A 141 -0.14 -10.16 4.11
CA GLU A 141 -0.78 -8.83 4.07
C GLU A 141 -0.37 -7.92 5.23
N ARG A 142 0.28 -8.46 6.26
CA ARG A 142 0.83 -7.66 7.35
C ARG A 142 2.00 -6.78 6.91
N TYR A 143 2.68 -7.16 5.81
CA TYR A 143 3.90 -6.51 5.32
C TYR A 143 3.84 -6.10 3.85
N VAL A 144 3.10 -6.83 3.03
CA VAL A 144 2.98 -6.54 1.60
C VAL A 144 1.52 -6.51 1.19
N ALA A 145 1.09 -5.41 0.58
CA ALA A 145 -0.28 -5.28 0.12
C ALA A 145 -0.65 -6.34 -0.91
N ASN A 146 -1.82 -6.97 -0.73
CA ASN A 146 -2.37 -7.90 -1.71
C ASN A 146 -2.70 -7.15 -3.01
N PRO A 147 -2.13 -7.58 -4.17
CA PRO A 147 -2.33 -6.90 -5.44
C PRO A 147 -3.79 -6.84 -5.90
N THR A 148 -4.65 -7.75 -5.42
CA THR A 148 -6.07 -7.73 -5.78
C THR A 148 -6.79 -6.46 -5.29
N ARG A 149 -6.25 -5.79 -4.28
CA ARG A 149 -6.77 -4.52 -3.76
C ARG A 149 -5.92 -3.30 -4.14
N GLY A 150 -4.66 -3.53 -4.51
CA GLY A 150 -3.65 -2.49 -4.64
C GLY A 150 -3.24 -1.91 -3.28
N SER A 151 -2.30 -0.99 -3.27
CA SER A 151 -1.78 -0.34 -2.04
C SER A 151 -1.98 1.17 -2.06
N GLY A 152 -1.84 1.81 -0.90
CA GLY A 152 -1.75 3.26 -0.79
C GLY A 152 -0.59 3.84 -1.60
N HIS A 153 0.56 3.15 -1.67
CA HIS A 153 1.69 3.54 -2.53
C HIS A 153 1.33 3.56 -4.01
N ASN A 154 0.58 2.56 -4.50
CA ASN A 154 0.14 2.54 -5.91
C ASN A 154 -0.84 3.68 -6.23
N ARG A 155 -1.51 4.20 -5.21
CA ARG A 155 -2.46 5.30 -5.33
C ARG A 155 -1.80 6.67 -5.11
N GLY A 156 -0.54 6.69 -4.64
CA GLY A 156 0.17 7.91 -4.25
C GLY A 156 -0.37 8.55 -2.97
N THR A 157 -0.93 7.75 -2.06
CA THR A 157 -1.55 8.20 -0.81
C THR A 157 -0.87 7.63 0.43
N ALA A 158 0.18 6.84 0.26
CA ALA A 158 1.01 6.30 1.33
C ALA A 158 2.48 6.69 1.15
N VAL A 159 3.19 6.78 2.27
CA VAL A 159 4.60 7.14 2.35
C VAL A 159 5.29 6.35 3.45
N ASP A 160 6.50 5.87 3.15
CA ASP A 160 7.44 5.27 4.08
C ASP A 160 8.55 6.28 4.37
N LEU A 161 8.74 6.62 5.64
CA LEU A 161 9.63 7.71 6.03
C LEU A 161 10.22 7.53 7.42
N THR A 162 11.27 8.32 7.70
CA THR A 162 11.85 8.50 9.05
C THR A 162 12.12 9.96 9.32
N LEU A 163 12.47 10.26 10.57
CA LEU A 163 12.92 11.57 11.01
C LEU A 163 14.44 11.66 10.97
N ILE A 164 14.94 12.85 10.65
CA ILE A 164 16.38 13.18 10.64
C ILE A 164 16.63 14.49 11.38
N TYR A 165 17.81 14.65 11.94
CA TYR A 165 18.29 15.96 12.38
C TYR A 165 18.67 16.81 11.16
N LEU A 166 18.15 18.04 11.07
CA LEU A 166 18.44 18.95 9.94
C LEU A 166 19.92 19.38 9.88
N LYS A 167 20.61 19.38 11.02
CA LYS A 167 22.01 19.82 11.12
C LYS A 167 22.98 18.95 10.32
N ASP A 168 22.69 17.63 10.18
CA ASP A 168 23.63 16.66 9.62
C ASP A 168 22.94 15.51 8.85
N ASN A 169 21.61 15.52 8.75
CA ASN A 169 20.77 14.47 8.16
C ASN A 169 20.90 13.08 8.82
N THR A 170 21.42 13.01 10.07
CA THR A 170 21.44 11.77 10.85
C THR A 170 20.02 11.34 11.21
N GLU A 171 19.69 10.06 11.02
CA GLU A 171 18.37 9.53 11.38
C GLU A 171 18.18 9.48 12.89
N LEU A 172 16.98 9.83 13.35
CA LEU A 172 16.55 9.53 14.70
C LEU A 172 16.42 8.01 14.85
N ASN A 173 16.90 7.48 15.99
CA ASN A 173 16.81 6.04 16.23
C ASN A 173 15.36 5.60 16.42
N MET A 174 14.88 4.73 15.54
CA MET A 174 13.52 4.17 15.56
C MET A 174 13.49 2.71 16.08
N GLY A 175 14.64 2.17 16.52
CA GLY A 175 14.76 0.82 17.10
C GLY A 175 14.88 -0.30 16.08
N THR A 176 14.38 -0.13 14.88
CA THR A 176 14.60 -1.04 13.74
C THR A 176 14.85 -0.25 12.48
N GLY A 177 15.49 -0.88 11.49
CA GLY A 177 15.56 -0.31 10.14
C GLY A 177 14.23 -0.40 9.39
N PHE A 178 14.18 0.26 8.23
CA PHE A 178 13.12 0.12 7.23
C PHE A 178 13.05 -1.32 6.69
N ASP A 179 11.85 -1.79 6.33
CA ASP A 179 11.60 -3.17 5.88
C ASP A 179 11.93 -4.26 6.94
N ASN A 180 11.93 -3.92 8.22
CA ASN A 180 12.06 -4.90 9.29
C ASN A 180 10.69 -5.53 9.61
N PHE A 181 10.46 -6.76 9.16
CA PHE A 181 9.19 -7.49 9.30
C PHE A 181 9.13 -8.31 10.61
N THR A 182 9.62 -7.75 11.72
CA THR A 182 9.49 -8.33 13.06
C THR A 182 8.54 -7.52 13.92
N ASP A 183 8.01 -8.12 14.97
CA ASP A 183 7.11 -7.45 15.93
C ASP A 183 7.73 -6.19 16.55
N THR A 184 9.06 -6.11 16.59
CA THR A 184 9.78 -4.91 17.06
C THR A 184 9.48 -3.68 16.22
N ALA A 185 9.10 -3.84 14.94
CA ALA A 185 8.70 -2.73 14.07
C ALA A 185 7.26 -2.24 14.33
N HIS A 186 6.44 -3.01 15.02
CA HIS A 186 5.05 -2.66 15.29
C HIS A 186 4.94 -1.42 16.19
N HIS A 187 3.95 -0.57 15.94
CA HIS A 187 3.65 0.58 16.81
C HIS A 187 3.27 0.17 18.25
N SER A 188 2.73 -1.03 18.43
CA SER A 188 2.35 -1.57 19.74
C SER A 188 3.52 -2.16 20.53
N PHE A 189 4.71 -2.30 19.93
CA PHE A 189 5.87 -2.86 20.62
C PHE A 189 6.48 -1.85 21.60
N THR A 190 6.48 -2.17 22.89
CA THR A 190 6.92 -1.27 23.98
C THR A 190 8.28 -1.62 24.57
N GLY A 191 8.88 -2.77 24.16
CA GLY A 191 10.17 -3.24 24.67
C GLY A 191 11.39 -2.50 24.10
N LEU A 192 11.27 -1.17 23.90
CA LEU A 192 12.31 -0.29 23.34
C LEU A 192 12.75 0.73 24.41
N SER A 193 13.91 1.35 24.20
CA SER A 193 14.36 2.44 25.09
C SER A 193 13.38 3.63 25.06
N PRO A 194 13.29 4.42 26.14
CA PRO A 194 12.43 5.61 26.19
C PRO A 194 12.68 6.58 25.02
N GLU A 195 13.93 6.79 24.65
CA GLU A 195 14.31 7.63 23.50
C GLU A 195 13.65 7.15 22.20
N ILE A 196 13.73 5.85 21.90
CA ILE A 196 13.14 5.28 20.68
C ILE A 196 11.62 5.42 20.70
N LEU A 197 10.98 5.17 21.84
CA LEU A 197 9.54 5.32 21.99
C LEU A 197 9.10 6.77 21.78
N GLU A 198 9.84 7.76 22.29
CA GLU A 198 9.56 9.19 22.04
C GLU A 198 9.79 9.58 20.58
N ASN A 199 10.82 9.07 19.92
CA ASN A 199 11.06 9.31 18.49
C ASN A 199 9.89 8.78 17.64
N ARG A 200 9.44 7.54 17.90
CA ARG A 200 8.27 6.95 17.22
C ARG A 200 6.98 7.73 17.51
N LYS A 201 6.79 8.16 18.76
CA LYS A 201 5.65 8.97 19.17
C LYS A 201 5.64 10.34 18.46
N LEU A 202 6.79 11.00 18.37
CA LEU A 202 6.95 12.27 17.65
C LEU A 202 6.54 12.09 16.18
N LEU A 203 7.10 11.08 15.51
CA LEU A 203 6.76 10.78 14.12
C LEU A 203 5.26 10.52 13.98
N ARG A 204 4.73 9.57 14.73
CA ARG A 204 3.33 9.16 14.64
C ARG A 204 2.37 10.32 14.91
N SER A 205 2.56 11.03 16.01
CA SER A 205 1.66 12.12 16.40
C SER A 205 1.68 13.28 15.39
N THR A 206 2.85 13.57 14.80
CA THR A 206 2.95 14.58 13.74
C THR A 206 2.21 14.13 12.48
N MET A 207 2.43 12.92 12.02
CA MET A 207 1.76 12.40 10.82
C MET A 207 0.23 12.32 11.01
N GLU A 208 -0.23 11.83 12.17
CA GLU A 208 -1.67 11.74 12.48
C GLU A 208 -2.32 13.14 12.58
N LYS A 209 -1.63 14.13 13.13
CA LYS A 209 -2.10 15.52 13.18
C LYS A 209 -2.39 16.10 11.79
N TYR A 210 -1.62 15.72 10.79
CA TYR A 210 -1.78 16.18 9.41
C TYR A 210 -2.54 15.18 8.51
N GLY A 211 -3.40 14.34 9.12
CA GLY A 211 -4.40 13.55 8.41
C GLY A 211 -3.94 12.18 7.91
N PHE A 212 -2.70 11.80 8.16
CA PHE A 212 -2.26 10.44 7.91
C PHE A 212 -2.73 9.47 9.00
N ARG A 213 -2.72 8.19 8.68
CA ARG A 213 -2.90 7.10 9.63
C ARG A 213 -1.65 6.24 9.65
N ALA A 214 -1.21 5.85 10.83
CA ALA A 214 -0.11 4.90 11.01
C ALA A 214 -0.58 3.48 10.66
N PHE A 215 0.27 2.70 9.99
CA PHE A 215 0.04 1.28 9.78
C PHE A 215 0.58 0.48 10.97
N GLY A 216 -0.27 -0.33 11.59
CA GLY A 216 -0.01 -0.93 12.91
C GLY A 216 1.28 -1.74 13.01
N THR A 217 1.69 -2.42 11.96
CA THR A 217 2.84 -3.34 11.93
C THR A 217 4.16 -2.70 11.44
N GLU A 218 4.13 -1.41 11.03
CA GLU A 218 5.27 -0.73 10.42
C GLU A 218 5.37 0.71 10.91
N TRP A 219 6.38 1.03 11.75
CA TRP A 219 6.54 2.36 12.34
C TRP A 219 6.82 3.46 11.28
N TRP A 220 7.30 3.11 10.10
CA TRP A 220 7.64 4.02 9.00
C TRP A 220 6.47 4.32 8.06
N HIS A 221 5.42 3.46 8.02
CA HIS A 221 4.36 3.49 7.01
C HIS A 221 3.15 4.30 7.46
N TYR A 222 2.81 5.32 6.64
CA TYR A 222 1.67 6.21 6.86
C TYR A 222 0.85 6.38 5.59
N TYR A 223 -0.47 6.49 5.70
CA TYR A 223 -1.38 6.59 4.56
C TYR A 223 -2.60 7.47 4.86
N LEU A 224 -3.20 8.10 3.82
CA LEU A 224 -4.48 8.80 3.95
C LEU A 224 -5.64 7.81 4.05
N SER A 225 -6.61 8.06 4.94
CA SER A 225 -7.77 7.18 5.15
C SER A 225 -8.70 7.08 3.94
N ASN A 226 -8.73 8.08 3.08
CA ASN A 226 -9.56 8.14 1.88
C ASN A 226 -8.89 7.55 0.62
N GLN A 227 -7.85 6.74 0.79
CA GLN A 227 -7.05 6.19 -0.32
C GLN A 227 -7.87 5.49 -1.40
N ALA A 228 -9.03 4.91 -1.06
CA ALA A 228 -9.90 4.22 -2.01
C ALA A 228 -10.49 5.14 -3.11
N GLN A 229 -10.49 6.46 -2.90
CA GLN A 229 -10.95 7.45 -3.87
C GLN A 229 -9.95 7.68 -5.02
N TYR A 230 -8.72 7.17 -4.89
CA TYR A 230 -7.66 7.34 -5.88
C TYR A 230 -7.42 6.05 -6.66
N GLU A 231 -7.23 6.20 -7.96
CA GLU A 231 -6.94 5.08 -8.85
C GLU A 231 -5.56 4.48 -8.55
N VAL A 232 -5.46 3.17 -8.75
CA VAL A 232 -4.18 2.46 -8.77
C VAL A 232 -3.42 2.84 -10.04
N LEU A 233 -2.19 3.31 -9.91
CA LEU A 233 -1.34 3.72 -11.02
C LEU A 233 -0.22 2.70 -11.26
N ASP A 234 0.07 2.48 -12.54
CA ASP A 234 1.22 1.70 -13.01
C ASP A 234 1.96 2.51 -14.07
N LEU A 235 2.35 3.74 -13.69
CA LEU A 235 3.06 4.68 -14.55
C LEU A 235 4.53 4.78 -14.12
N PRO A 236 5.48 4.81 -15.04
CA PRO A 236 6.87 5.08 -14.69
C PRO A 236 7.03 6.52 -14.18
N PHE A 237 7.95 6.75 -13.23
CA PHE A 237 8.16 8.04 -12.56
C PHE A 237 8.31 9.22 -13.54
N ARG A 238 9.00 9.01 -14.68
CA ARG A 238 9.17 10.05 -15.72
C ARG A 238 7.87 10.54 -16.38
N LYS A 239 6.77 9.82 -16.21
CA LYS A 239 5.44 10.15 -16.76
C LYS A 239 4.53 10.89 -15.78
N LEU A 240 5.03 11.14 -14.57
CA LEU A 240 4.33 11.87 -13.51
C LEU A 240 4.85 13.30 -13.31
N LYS A 241 5.91 13.66 -14.03
CA LYS A 241 6.48 15.02 -14.07
C LYS A 241 5.63 15.95 -14.90
#